data_930dbd740c0957c903437dbbca56c266
#
_entry.id   930dbd740c0957c903437dbbca56c266
#
_cell.length_a   1.000
_cell.length_b   1.000
_cell.length_c   1.000
_cell.angle_alpha   90.00
_cell.angle_beta   90.00
_cell.angle_gamma   90.00
#
_symmetry.space_group_name_H-M   'P 1'
#
loop_
_entity.id
_entity.type
_entity.pdbx_description
1 polymer ?
#
loop_
_entity_poly.entity_id
_entity_poly.type
_entity_poly.pdbx_seq_one_letter_code
_entity_poly.pdbx_strand_id
1 'polypeptide(L)'
;MAYNILLMGASYGSLLASKLLFGGHSIHLVCLPPEAELINAEGFRVRLPVRGRAEPVVLDSRKLPGKVTAGGAAGVNPADYDLVGLCMQEPQYRSAGARELLDAVAKSRVPCMSIMNMPPLPYVKRIPGLDYEALRPAYADATVWDSFDPK
;
A
#
# COMPACT_ATOMS: atom_id res chain seq x y z
N MET A 1 -2.19 -1.33 21.49
CA MET A 1 -0.88 -1.65 20.85
C MET A 1 -0.80 -0.88 19.54
N ALA A 2 0.27 -0.14 19.29
CA ALA A 2 0.51 0.57 18.02
C ALA A 2 1.33 -0.30 17.10
N TYR A 3 1.00 -0.32 15.79
CA TYR A 3 1.72 -1.06 14.77
C TYR A 3 2.47 -0.10 13.85
N ASN A 4 3.59 -0.57 13.29
CA ASN A 4 4.32 0.08 12.21
C ASN A 4 3.86 -0.53 10.88
N ILE A 5 3.31 0.29 9.98
CA ILE A 5 2.66 -0.19 8.76
C ILE A 5 3.28 0.50 7.56
N LEU A 6 3.72 -0.31 6.59
CA LEU A 6 4.21 0.15 5.30
C LEU A 6 3.07 0.14 4.29
N LEU A 7 2.82 1.26 3.61
CA LEU A 7 1.84 1.33 2.53
C LEU A 7 2.53 1.73 1.23
N MET A 8 2.45 0.87 0.23
CA MET A 8 2.99 1.14 -1.11
C MET A 8 1.95 1.89 -1.93
N GLY A 9 2.15 3.19 -2.12
CA GLY A 9 1.27 4.10 -2.84
C GLY A 9 0.52 5.09 -1.94
N ALA A 10 0.74 6.38 -2.14
CA ALA A 10 0.11 7.43 -1.34
C ALA A 10 -1.32 7.76 -1.78
N SER A 11 -1.64 7.65 -3.07
CA SER A 11 -2.96 8.04 -3.60
C SER A 11 -4.11 7.25 -2.94
N TYR A 12 -4.18 5.95 -3.15
CA TYR A 12 -5.18 5.10 -2.46
C TYR A 12 -4.80 4.84 -1.01
N GLY A 13 -3.49 4.78 -0.72
CA GLY A 13 -2.97 4.53 0.62
C GLY A 13 -3.34 5.60 1.63
N SER A 14 -3.52 6.87 1.23
CA SER A 14 -3.86 7.96 2.15
C SER A 14 -5.20 7.76 2.85
N LEU A 15 -6.20 7.19 2.18
CA LEU A 15 -7.48 6.88 2.81
C LEU A 15 -7.34 5.79 3.88
N LEU A 16 -6.63 4.71 3.56
CA LEU A 16 -6.33 3.65 4.54
C LEU A 16 -5.47 4.19 5.68
N ALA A 17 -4.40 4.95 5.35
CA ALA A 17 -3.54 5.60 6.33
C ALA A 17 -4.32 6.47 7.31
N SER A 18 -5.28 7.26 6.83
CA SER A 18 -6.12 8.09 7.71
C SER A 18 -6.83 7.26 8.77
N LYS A 19 -7.39 6.12 8.39
CA LYS A 19 -8.08 5.21 9.32
C LYS A 19 -7.13 4.58 10.33
N LEU A 20 -5.95 4.17 9.87
CA LEU A 20 -4.92 3.57 10.73
C LEU A 20 -4.31 4.61 11.69
N LEU A 21 -4.10 5.83 11.21
CA LEU A 21 -3.63 6.94 12.06
C LEU A 21 -4.64 7.29 13.16
N PHE A 22 -5.95 7.18 12.92
CA PHE A 22 -6.97 7.30 13.96
C PHE A 22 -6.79 6.24 15.07
N GLY A 23 -6.38 5.04 14.71
CA GLY A 23 -6.05 3.96 15.64
C GLY A 23 -4.72 4.15 16.38
N GLY A 24 -3.99 5.24 16.11
CA GLY A 24 -2.70 5.52 16.75
C GLY A 24 -1.52 4.73 16.16
N HIS A 25 -1.66 4.16 14.97
CA HIS A 25 -0.60 3.41 14.30
C HIS A 25 0.42 4.35 13.63
N SER A 26 1.64 3.86 13.42
CA SER A 26 2.68 4.54 12.64
C SER A 26 2.64 4.05 11.20
N ILE A 27 2.63 4.98 10.24
CA ILE A 27 2.51 4.68 8.81
C ILE A 27 3.72 5.23 8.06
N HIS A 28 4.32 4.42 7.22
CA HIS A 28 5.26 4.86 6.19
C HIS A 28 4.63 4.69 4.81
N LEU A 29 4.51 5.80 4.07
CA LEU A 29 3.97 5.82 2.71
C LEU A 29 5.12 5.77 1.70
N VAL A 30 5.14 4.74 0.85
CA VAL A 30 6.05 4.69 -0.30
C VAL A 30 5.40 5.39 -1.47
N CYS A 31 6.00 6.46 -1.95
CA CYS A 31 5.49 7.28 -3.04
C CYS A 31 6.62 7.96 -3.81
N LEU A 32 6.28 8.79 -4.78
CA LEU A 32 7.23 9.56 -5.55
C LEU A 32 7.93 10.63 -4.67
N PRO A 33 9.18 11.00 -4.96
CA PRO A 33 9.93 11.96 -4.15
C PRO A 33 9.20 13.28 -3.88
N PRO A 34 8.57 13.96 -4.86
CA PRO A 34 7.84 15.20 -4.58
C PRO A 34 6.64 15.01 -3.65
N GLU A 35 5.94 13.86 -3.75
CA GLU A 35 4.84 13.54 -2.83
C GLU A 35 5.36 13.29 -1.42
N ALA A 36 6.49 12.57 -1.31
CA ALA A 36 7.11 12.27 -0.03
C ALA A 36 7.56 13.55 0.69
N GLU A 37 8.21 14.47 -0.02
CA GLU A 37 8.60 15.76 0.52
C GLU A 37 7.40 16.55 1.06
N LEU A 38 6.32 16.62 0.28
CA LEU A 38 5.09 17.30 0.68
C LEU A 38 4.44 16.66 1.91
N ILE A 39 4.33 15.34 1.91
CA ILE A 39 3.73 14.61 3.04
C ILE A 39 4.55 14.79 4.32
N ASN A 40 5.87 14.75 4.23
CA ASN A 40 6.75 14.96 5.39
C ASN A 40 6.69 16.41 5.91
N ALA A 41 6.57 17.40 5.01
CA ALA A 41 6.51 18.82 5.38
C ALA A 41 5.13 19.23 5.92
N GLU A 42 4.05 18.83 5.23
CA GLU A 42 2.70 19.36 5.46
C GLU A 42 1.68 18.31 5.90
N GLY A 43 2.03 17.03 5.85
CA GLY A 43 1.07 15.93 5.97
C GLY A 43 0.22 15.78 4.71
N PHE A 44 -0.83 15.00 4.82
CA PHE A 44 -1.82 14.86 3.76
C PHE A 44 -3.24 15.11 4.29
N ARG A 45 -4.16 15.47 3.39
CA ARG A 45 -5.57 15.69 3.70
C ARG A 45 -6.46 14.78 2.85
N VAL A 46 -7.42 14.14 3.50
CA VAL A 46 -8.42 13.30 2.84
C VAL A 46 -9.80 13.91 3.06
N ARG A 47 -10.53 14.14 1.96
CA ARG A 47 -11.93 14.59 2.00
C ARG A 47 -12.85 13.37 1.92
N LEU A 48 -13.62 13.15 2.97
CA LEU A 48 -14.55 12.03 3.06
C LEU A 48 -15.98 12.54 3.00
N PRO A 49 -16.75 12.16 1.97
CA PRO A 49 -18.19 12.34 1.99
C PRO A 49 -18.79 11.45 3.09
N VAL A 50 -19.57 12.05 3.97
CA VAL A 50 -20.22 11.36 5.09
C VAL A 50 -21.72 11.46 4.93
N ARG A 51 -22.39 10.30 5.01
CA ARG A 51 -23.87 10.26 4.88
C ARG A 51 -24.52 11.18 5.91
N GLY A 52 -25.46 12.02 5.45
CA GLY A 52 -26.17 12.97 6.31
C GLY A 52 -25.44 14.29 6.55
N ARG A 53 -24.28 14.53 5.91
CA ARG A 53 -23.59 15.81 5.90
C ARG A 53 -23.60 16.43 4.50
N ALA A 54 -23.86 17.73 4.41
CA ALA A 54 -23.81 18.47 3.16
C ALA A 54 -22.36 18.63 2.67
N GLU A 55 -21.44 18.87 3.61
CA GLU A 55 -20.02 19.06 3.32
C GLU A 55 -19.19 17.82 3.71
N PRO A 56 -18.19 17.46 2.91
CA PRO A 56 -17.29 16.38 3.26
C PRO A 56 -16.45 16.70 4.51
N VAL A 57 -16.18 15.69 5.31
CA VAL A 57 -15.25 15.82 6.42
C VAL A 57 -13.82 15.80 5.90
N VAL A 58 -13.01 16.76 6.29
CA VAL A 58 -11.58 16.82 5.97
C VAL A 58 -10.78 16.21 7.10
N LEU A 59 -10.07 15.13 6.82
CA LEU A 59 -9.11 14.52 7.72
C LEU A 59 -7.71 15.06 7.41
N ASP A 60 -7.06 15.64 8.41
CA ASP A 60 -5.69 16.12 8.33
C ASP A 60 -4.79 15.15 9.10
N SER A 61 -3.84 14.49 8.41
CA SER A 61 -2.97 13.48 9.00
C SER A 61 -2.17 14.00 10.21
N ARG A 62 -1.85 15.29 10.24
CA ARG A 62 -1.10 15.93 11.34
C ARG A 62 -1.91 16.09 12.63
N LYS A 63 -3.24 15.96 12.54
CA LYS A 63 -4.16 16.09 13.68
C LYS A 63 -4.63 14.74 14.20
N LEU A 64 -4.14 13.64 13.62
CA LEU A 64 -4.49 12.28 14.03
C LEU A 64 -3.50 11.75 15.08
N PRO A 65 -3.92 10.81 15.95
CA PRO A 65 -3.07 10.27 17.01
C PRO A 65 -1.80 9.55 16.53
N GLY A 66 -1.86 8.91 15.35
CA GLY A 66 -0.74 8.17 14.78
C GLY A 66 0.30 9.09 14.13
N LYS A 67 1.38 8.48 13.62
CA LYS A 67 2.48 9.18 12.94
C LYS A 67 2.56 8.75 11.48
N VAL A 68 2.78 9.70 10.58
CA VAL A 68 3.01 9.42 9.16
C VAL A 68 4.37 9.95 8.74
N THR A 69 5.07 9.13 7.95
CA THR A 69 6.26 9.49 7.19
C THR A 69 6.08 9.03 5.75
N ALA A 70 6.85 9.57 4.84
CA ALA A 70 6.83 9.17 3.44
C ALA A 70 8.23 9.14 2.85
N GLY A 71 8.43 8.28 1.85
CA GLY A 71 9.72 8.14 1.16
C GLY A 71 9.59 7.35 -0.14
N GLY A 72 10.71 7.24 -0.87
CA GLY A 72 10.81 6.34 -2.02
C GLY A 72 10.92 4.88 -1.59
N ALA A 73 10.89 3.96 -2.57
CA ALA A 73 11.04 2.52 -2.33
C ALA A 73 12.47 2.12 -1.89
N ALA A 74 13.46 2.92 -2.29
CA ALA A 74 14.87 2.61 -2.01
C ALA A 74 15.17 2.69 -0.50
N GLY A 75 15.86 1.68 0.03
CA GLY A 75 16.28 1.63 1.43
C GLY A 75 15.18 1.22 2.43
N VAL A 76 13.98 0.95 1.96
CA VAL A 76 12.90 0.44 2.81
C VAL A 76 13.12 -1.05 3.08
N ASN A 77 13.20 -1.43 4.35
CA ASN A 77 13.28 -2.83 4.76
C ASN A 77 11.90 -3.28 5.28
N PRO A 78 11.16 -4.15 4.55
CA PRO A 78 9.83 -4.58 4.96
C PRO A 78 9.79 -5.29 6.33
N ALA A 79 10.90 -5.90 6.75
CA ALA A 79 10.98 -6.59 8.04
C ALA A 79 10.88 -5.65 9.26
N ASP A 80 11.01 -4.33 9.06
CA ASP A 80 10.86 -3.33 10.12
C ASP A 80 9.39 -2.96 10.37
N TYR A 81 8.46 -3.59 9.65
CA TYR A 81 7.02 -3.31 9.72
C TYR A 81 6.22 -4.53 10.15
N ASP A 82 5.10 -4.30 10.79
CA ASP A 82 4.17 -5.34 11.23
C ASP A 82 3.18 -5.76 10.12
N LEU A 83 2.97 -4.89 9.15
CA LEU A 83 2.04 -5.09 8.03
C LEU A 83 2.48 -4.29 6.82
N VAL A 84 2.33 -4.86 5.64
CA VAL A 84 2.48 -4.17 4.35
C VAL A 84 1.14 -4.09 3.64
N GLY A 85 0.80 -2.90 3.14
CA GLY A 85 -0.37 -2.66 2.31
C GLY A 85 0.01 -2.32 0.87
N LEU A 86 -0.50 -3.09 -0.10
CA LEU A 86 -0.36 -2.83 -1.52
C LEU A 86 -1.49 -1.90 -1.96
N CYS A 87 -1.17 -0.61 -2.15
CA CYS A 87 -2.13 0.47 -2.38
C CYS A 87 -1.92 1.19 -3.72
N MET A 88 -1.18 0.59 -4.64
CA MET A 88 -1.00 1.09 -6.01
C MET A 88 -1.89 0.33 -6.99
N GLN A 89 -2.08 0.89 -8.18
CA GLN A 89 -2.68 0.12 -9.27
C GLN A 89 -1.69 -0.93 -9.77
N GLU A 90 -2.21 -2.07 -10.25
CA GLU A 90 -1.41 -3.21 -10.67
C GLU A 90 -0.26 -2.85 -11.63
N PRO A 91 -0.44 -2.04 -12.69
CA PRO A 91 0.65 -1.71 -13.61
C PRO A 91 1.82 -0.94 -12.98
N GLN A 92 1.63 -0.31 -11.83
CA GLN A 92 2.67 0.48 -11.18
C GLN A 92 3.76 -0.40 -10.52
N TYR A 93 3.41 -1.65 -10.16
CA TYR A 93 4.36 -2.57 -9.53
C TYR A 93 5.47 -3.05 -10.46
N ARG A 94 5.35 -2.86 -11.77
CA ARG A 94 6.42 -3.16 -12.74
C ARG A 94 7.56 -2.14 -12.77
N SER A 95 7.38 -0.95 -12.16
CA SER A 95 8.45 0.03 -12.05
C SER A 95 9.60 -0.51 -11.17
N ALA A 96 10.85 -0.20 -11.54
CA ALA A 96 12.05 -0.83 -10.94
C ALA A 96 12.03 -0.80 -9.40
N GLY A 97 11.94 0.36 -8.79
CA GLY A 97 11.98 0.46 -7.32
C GLY A 97 10.79 -0.21 -6.62
N ALA A 98 9.58 -0.16 -7.22
CA ALA A 98 8.41 -0.83 -6.66
C ALA A 98 8.54 -2.36 -6.75
N ARG A 99 9.06 -2.87 -7.87
CA ARG A 99 9.30 -4.31 -8.07
C ARG A 99 10.30 -4.85 -7.06
N GLU A 100 11.43 -4.16 -6.89
CA GLU A 100 12.48 -4.55 -5.93
C GLU A 100 11.94 -4.57 -4.49
N LEU A 101 11.15 -3.57 -4.11
CA LEU A 101 10.51 -3.53 -2.80
C LEU A 101 9.48 -4.67 -2.65
N LEU A 102 8.70 -4.95 -3.69
CA LEU A 102 7.73 -6.04 -3.67
C LEU A 102 8.42 -7.40 -3.46
N ASP A 103 9.56 -7.63 -4.14
CA ASP A 103 10.38 -8.82 -3.93
C ASP A 103 10.92 -8.91 -2.49
N ALA A 104 11.33 -7.78 -1.92
CA ALA A 104 11.76 -7.73 -0.53
C ALA A 104 10.60 -8.03 0.45
N VAL A 105 9.40 -7.55 0.17
CA VAL A 105 8.19 -7.87 0.95
C VAL A 105 7.93 -9.38 0.93
N ALA A 106 7.99 -10.02 -0.24
CA ALA A 106 7.80 -11.45 -0.35
C ALA A 106 8.83 -12.26 0.46
N LYS A 107 10.11 -11.84 0.42
CA LYS A 107 11.21 -12.48 1.15
C LYS A 107 11.09 -12.29 2.67
N SER A 108 10.62 -11.15 3.13
CA SER A 108 10.50 -10.84 4.56
C SER A 108 9.41 -11.65 5.26
N ARG A 109 8.44 -12.17 4.51
CA ARG A 109 7.24 -12.87 5.02
C ARG A 109 6.37 -12.03 5.97
N VAL A 110 6.55 -10.72 5.98
CA VAL A 110 5.67 -9.83 6.72
C VAL A 110 4.23 -9.97 6.20
N PRO A 111 3.21 -9.93 7.03
CA PRO A 111 1.82 -9.94 6.58
C PRO A 111 1.58 -8.87 5.53
N CYS A 112 0.96 -9.24 4.41
CA CYS A 112 0.73 -8.35 3.29
C CYS A 112 -0.73 -8.38 2.89
N MET A 113 -1.35 -7.20 2.80
CA MET A 113 -2.71 -7.00 2.32
C MET A 113 -2.73 -6.18 1.03
N SER A 114 -3.81 -6.25 0.28
CA SER A 114 -4.01 -5.48 -0.94
C SER A 114 -5.35 -4.76 -0.91
N ILE A 115 -5.35 -3.50 -1.38
CA ILE A 115 -6.55 -2.69 -1.65
C ILE A 115 -6.61 -2.26 -3.12
N MET A 116 -6.02 -3.04 -4.00
CA MET A 116 -5.99 -2.80 -5.45
C MET A 116 -7.30 -3.23 -6.10
N ASN A 117 -7.67 -2.57 -7.21
CA ASN A 117 -8.82 -2.99 -8.02
C ASN A 117 -8.58 -4.35 -8.69
N MET A 118 -7.35 -4.59 -9.18
CA MET A 118 -6.92 -5.89 -9.69
C MET A 118 -6.20 -6.64 -8.57
N PRO A 119 -6.72 -7.79 -8.10
CA PRO A 119 -6.08 -8.51 -7.00
C PRO A 119 -4.69 -9.02 -7.41
N PRO A 120 -3.72 -9.08 -6.50
CA PRO A 120 -2.44 -9.71 -6.76
C PRO A 120 -2.63 -11.14 -7.29
N LEU A 121 -1.89 -11.49 -8.34
CA LEU A 121 -2.03 -12.79 -9.01
C LEU A 121 -1.91 -14.00 -8.05
N PRO A 122 -1.02 -14.00 -7.04
CA PRO A 122 -0.96 -15.07 -6.04
C PRO A 122 -2.23 -15.25 -5.20
N TYR A 123 -3.04 -14.19 -5.04
CA TYR A 123 -4.32 -14.31 -4.34
C TYR A 123 -5.32 -15.07 -5.20
N VAL A 124 -5.33 -14.80 -6.50
CA VAL A 124 -6.19 -15.49 -7.47
C VAL A 124 -5.84 -16.97 -7.55
N LYS A 125 -4.56 -17.32 -7.51
CA LYS A 125 -4.07 -18.72 -7.50
C LYS A 125 -4.65 -19.55 -6.35
N ARG A 126 -5.04 -18.91 -5.24
CA ARG A 126 -5.59 -19.57 -4.06
C ARG A 126 -7.11 -19.82 -4.14
N ILE A 127 -7.77 -19.32 -5.18
CA ILE A 127 -9.22 -19.47 -5.34
C ILE A 127 -9.48 -20.78 -6.10
N PRO A 128 -10.14 -21.77 -5.47
CA PRO A 128 -10.45 -23.03 -6.13
C PRO A 128 -11.27 -22.83 -7.41
N GLY A 129 -10.91 -23.53 -8.48
CA GLY A 129 -11.63 -23.49 -9.74
C GLY A 129 -11.30 -22.34 -10.68
N LEU A 130 -10.41 -21.42 -10.30
CA LEU A 130 -9.88 -20.42 -11.22
C LEU A 130 -8.67 -20.97 -11.99
N ASP A 131 -8.66 -20.74 -13.29
CA ASP A 131 -7.50 -21.02 -14.14
C ASP A 131 -6.49 -19.88 -14.02
N TYR A 132 -5.49 -20.07 -13.19
CA TYR A 132 -4.43 -19.11 -12.95
C TYR A 132 -3.64 -18.74 -14.21
N GLU A 133 -3.33 -19.74 -15.05
CA GLU A 133 -2.53 -19.49 -16.26
C GLU A 133 -3.32 -18.69 -17.30
N ALA A 134 -4.63 -18.96 -17.42
CA ALA A 134 -5.50 -18.18 -18.30
C ALA A 134 -5.66 -16.73 -17.86
N LEU A 135 -5.44 -16.42 -16.57
CA LEU A 135 -5.55 -15.07 -16.04
C LEU A 135 -4.25 -14.26 -16.14
N ARG A 136 -3.09 -14.90 -16.26
CA ARG A 136 -1.79 -14.21 -16.35
C ARG A 136 -1.74 -13.12 -17.44
N PRO A 137 -2.27 -13.31 -18.66
CA PRO A 137 -2.24 -12.30 -19.72
C PRO A 137 -3.04 -11.02 -19.42
N ALA A 138 -3.91 -11.04 -18.42
CA ALA A 138 -4.67 -9.87 -17.99
C ALA A 138 -3.84 -8.87 -17.18
N TYR A 139 -2.68 -9.29 -16.66
CA TYR A 139 -1.78 -8.44 -15.88
C TYR A 139 -0.80 -7.70 -16.79
N ALA A 140 -0.44 -6.47 -16.42
CA ALA A 140 0.50 -5.66 -17.18
C ALA A 140 1.90 -6.28 -17.24
N ASP A 141 2.31 -6.93 -16.16
CA ASP A 141 3.51 -7.78 -16.07
C ASP A 141 3.32 -8.82 -14.96
N ALA A 142 2.84 -9.99 -15.33
CA ALA A 142 2.57 -11.07 -14.37
C ALA A 142 3.83 -11.54 -13.61
N THR A 143 5.03 -11.34 -14.16
CA THR A 143 6.29 -11.77 -13.53
C THR A 143 6.61 -11.00 -12.25
N VAL A 144 6.00 -9.84 -12.06
CA VAL A 144 6.10 -9.04 -10.82
C VAL A 144 5.66 -9.84 -9.59
N TRP A 145 4.75 -10.81 -9.78
CA TRP A 145 4.14 -11.58 -8.70
C TRP A 145 4.83 -12.92 -8.42
N ASP A 146 5.85 -13.30 -9.21
CA ASP A 146 6.48 -14.62 -9.12
C ASP A 146 7.17 -14.84 -7.75
N SER A 147 7.69 -13.79 -7.11
CA SER A 147 8.29 -13.85 -5.76
C SER A 147 7.27 -14.13 -4.64
N PHE A 148 5.98 -13.89 -4.90
CA PHE A 148 4.89 -14.20 -3.97
C PHE A 148 4.26 -15.56 -4.22
N ASP A 149 4.79 -16.34 -5.15
CA ASP A 149 4.21 -17.65 -5.46
C ASP A 149 4.30 -18.56 -4.23
N PRO A 150 3.17 -18.98 -3.64
CA PRO A 150 3.20 -19.94 -2.57
C PRO A 150 3.66 -21.28 -3.14
N LYS A 151 4.83 -21.71 -2.75
CA LYS A 151 5.33 -23.07 -3.01
C LYS A 151 4.55 -24.07 -2.19
#